data_5b7c34ec3d839605c07c1136d9a989e0
#
_entry.id   5b7c34ec3d839605c07c1136d9a989e0
#
_cell.length_a   1.000
_cell.length_b   1.000
_cell.length_c   1.000
_cell.angle_alpha   90.00
_cell.angle_beta   90.00
_cell.angle_gamma   90.00
#
_symmetry.space_group_name_H-M   'P 1'
#
loop_
_entity.id
_entity.type
_entity.pdbx_description
1 polymer ?
#
loop_
_entity_poly.entity_id
_entity_poly.type
_entity_poly.pdbx_seq_one_letter_code
_entity_poly.pdbx_strand_id
1 'polypeptide(L)'
;MHDLKKQYYAANMDIARKNEALFVILEALRPTHYLAVITTGSRQNATEMLDHFHCTDWFDLILTQEDVVNNKPDPEGYLKAMAHFGVDAAHTMIFEDSAPGLAAARATGASVFACNQF
;
A
#
# COMPACT_ATOMS: atom_id res chain seq x y z
N MET A 1 -16.91 15.08 -2.41
CA MET A 1 -17.08 14.24 -3.05
C MET A 1 -16.12 13.23 -3.24
N HIS A 2 -16.33 12.26 -2.70
CA HIS A 2 -15.41 11.23 -2.74
C HIS A 2 -15.41 10.44 -3.99
N ASP A 3 -16.27 10.75 -4.87
CA ASP A 3 -16.31 10.07 -6.12
C ASP A 3 -15.07 10.22 -6.89
N LEU A 4 -14.23 11.19 -6.63
CA LEU A 4 -12.96 11.34 -7.30
C LEU A 4 -11.95 10.29 -6.89
N LYS A 5 -12.15 9.63 -5.77
CA LYS A 5 -11.21 8.61 -5.28
C LYS A 5 -11.85 7.23 -5.35
N LYS A 6 -11.95 6.69 -6.54
CA LYS A 6 -12.61 5.41 -6.76
C LYS A 6 -11.71 4.21 -6.60
N GLN A 7 -10.41 4.40 -6.60
CA GLN A 7 -9.43 3.33 -6.49
C GLN A 7 -8.40 3.70 -5.45
N TYR A 8 -7.70 2.71 -4.93
CA TYR A 8 -6.57 2.99 -4.07
C TYR A 8 -5.39 2.10 -4.44
N TYR A 9 -4.21 2.55 -4.04
CA TYR A 9 -2.99 1.79 -4.20
C TYR A 9 -2.43 1.46 -2.85
N ALA A 10 -2.04 0.20 -2.68
CA ALA A 10 -1.32 -0.21 -1.50
C ALA A 10 0.13 -0.47 -1.91
N ALA A 11 1.06 0.10 -1.20
CA ALA A 11 2.47 -0.05 -1.48
C ALA A 11 3.21 -0.50 -0.24
N ASN A 12 4.11 -1.46 -0.40
CA ASN A 12 4.94 -1.90 0.69
C ASN A 12 6.25 -1.14 0.64
N MET A 13 6.53 -0.37 1.67
CA MET A 13 7.68 0.53 1.70
C MET A 13 8.63 0.20 2.84
N ASP A 14 8.90 -1.08 3.04
CA ASP A 14 9.80 -1.52 4.10
C ASP A 14 11.26 -1.34 3.74
N ILE A 15 11.58 -0.87 2.56
CA ILE A 15 12.95 -0.68 2.13
C ILE A 15 13.32 0.78 2.28
N ALA A 16 14.49 1.05 2.80
CA ALA A 16 14.96 2.41 3.02
C ALA A 16 15.27 3.18 1.73
N ARG A 17 15.13 2.55 0.56
CA ARG A 17 15.46 3.14 -0.70
C ARG A 17 14.22 3.59 -1.42
N LYS A 18 14.19 4.83 -1.87
CA LYS A 18 13.06 5.36 -2.61
C LYS A 18 13.06 4.87 -4.05
N ASN A 19 11.97 4.27 -4.47
CA ASN A 19 11.75 3.93 -5.87
C ASN A 19 11.12 5.14 -6.55
N GLU A 20 11.91 5.90 -7.29
CA GLU A 20 11.44 7.15 -7.85
C GLU A 20 10.34 6.98 -8.88
N ALA A 21 10.41 5.93 -9.68
CA ALA A 21 9.36 5.68 -10.67
C ALA A 21 8.01 5.43 -9.99
N LEU A 22 8.03 4.63 -8.92
CA LEU A 22 6.81 4.37 -8.16
C LEU A 22 6.26 5.65 -7.54
N PHE A 23 7.12 6.49 -6.99
CA PHE A 23 6.69 7.73 -6.34
C PHE A 23 6.10 8.72 -7.34
N VAL A 24 6.63 8.76 -8.56
CA VAL A 24 6.04 9.59 -9.62
C VAL A 24 4.61 9.12 -9.92
N ILE A 25 4.41 7.80 -10.01
CA ILE A 25 3.10 7.23 -10.25
C ILE A 25 2.15 7.57 -9.10
N LEU A 26 2.58 7.36 -7.86
CA LEU A 26 1.75 7.63 -6.70
C LEU A 26 1.36 9.10 -6.60
N GLU A 27 2.29 9.98 -6.87
CA GLU A 27 2.01 11.42 -6.82
C GLU A 27 0.94 11.79 -7.85
N ALA A 28 1.03 11.24 -9.04
CA ALA A 28 0.07 11.52 -10.10
C ALA A 28 -1.33 11.02 -9.75
N LEU A 29 -1.44 9.97 -8.92
CA LEU A 29 -2.71 9.36 -8.60
C LEU A 29 -3.37 9.90 -7.34
N ARG A 30 -2.64 10.64 -6.53
CA ARG A 30 -3.17 11.19 -5.28
C ARG A 30 -4.50 11.94 -5.42
N PRO A 31 -4.69 12.77 -6.43
CA PRO A 31 -5.94 13.53 -6.52
C PRO A 31 -7.18 12.67 -6.77
N THR A 32 -7.01 11.48 -7.34
CA THR A 32 -8.15 10.66 -7.78
C THR A 32 -8.23 9.31 -7.09
N HIS A 33 -7.24 8.95 -6.27
CA HIS A 33 -7.16 7.62 -5.66
C HIS A 33 -6.88 7.72 -4.17
N TYR A 34 -7.38 6.76 -3.41
CA TYR A 34 -6.91 6.55 -2.05
C TYR A 34 -5.57 5.84 -2.13
N LEU A 35 -4.61 6.28 -1.32
CA LEU A 35 -3.30 5.65 -1.23
C LEU A 35 -3.12 5.04 0.15
N ALA A 36 -2.58 3.83 0.20
CA ALA A 36 -2.33 3.14 1.46
C ALA A 36 -0.97 2.46 1.45
N VAL A 37 -0.36 2.37 2.63
CA VAL A 37 0.84 1.58 2.86
C VAL A 37 0.46 0.39 3.71
N ILE A 38 0.82 -0.82 3.26
CA ILE A 38 0.60 -2.05 3.99
C ILE A 38 1.97 -2.69 4.17
N THR A 39 2.48 -2.68 5.38
CA THR A 39 3.84 -3.16 5.65
C THR A 39 3.86 -4.18 6.79
N THR A 40 4.84 -5.08 6.76
CA THR A 40 5.09 -6.00 7.87
C THR A 40 6.00 -5.38 8.93
N GLY A 41 6.51 -4.17 8.68
CA GLY A 41 7.31 -3.45 9.66
C GLY A 41 6.45 -2.84 10.75
N SER A 42 7.11 -2.26 11.77
CA SER A 42 6.41 -1.59 12.85
C SER A 42 5.88 -0.24 12.40
N ARG A 43 4.88 0.26 13.12
CA ARG A 43 4.35 1.60 12.84
C ARG A 43 5.43 2.67 12.97
N GLN A 44 6.30 2.53 13.97
CA GLN A 44 7.38 3.49 14.15
C GLN A 44 8.30 3.51 12.94
N ASN A 45 8.74 2.35 12.48
CA ASN A 45 9.64 2.27 11.32
C ASN A 45 8.97 2.78 10.05
N ALA A 46 7.71 2.45 9.84
CA ALA A 46 6.98 2.92 8.66
C ALA A 46 6.85 4.43 8.67
N THR A 47 6.49 5.01 9.81
CA THR A 47 6.31 6.45 9.95
C THR A 47 7.64 7.17 9.73
N GLU A 48 8.72 6.66 10.31
CA GLU A 48 10.04 7.26 10.14
C GLU A 48 10.49 7.24 8.69
N MET A 49 10.24 6.14 7.99
CA MET A 49 10.60 6.04 6.59
C MET A 49 9.82 7.02 5.72
N LEU A 50 8.51 7.12 5.94
CA LEU A 50 7.69 8.04 5.17
C LEU A 50 8.07 9.49 5.44
N ASP A 51 8.41 9.82 6.68
CA ASP A 51 8.89 11.16 7.02
C ASP A 51 10.22 11.45 6.35
N HIS A 52 11.10 10.47 6.32
CA HIS A 52 12.41 10.62 5.68
C HIS A 52 12.26 10.98 4.20
N PHE A 53 11.29 10.39 3.51
CA PHE A 53 11.04 10.67 2.10
C PHE A 53 10.02 11.80 1.89
N HIS A 54 9.58 12.46 2.96
CA HIS A 54 8.63 13.58 2.90
C HIS A 54 7.33 13.23 2.20
N CYS A 55 6.84 12.02 2.42
CA CYS A 55 5.61 11.55 1.76
C CYS A 55 4.54 11.02 2.72
N THR A 56 4.66 11.31 4.01
CA THR A 56 3.69 10.85 5.00
C THR A 56 2.28 11.31 4.64
N ASP A 57 2.14 12.54 4.16
CA ASP A 57 0.84 13.11 3.82
C ASP A 57 0.22 12.52 2.56
N TRP A 58 0.97 11.72 1.81
CA TRP A 58 0.45 11.15 0.57
C TRP A 58 -0.55 10.03 0.82
N PHE A 59 -0.51 9.41 2.00
CA PHE A 59 -1.24 8.17 2.25
C PHE A 59 -2.44 8.41 3.15
N ASP A 60 -3.56 7.86 2.73
CA ASP A 60 -4.82 7.95 3.46
C ASP A 60 -4.92 6.91 4.56
N LEU A 61 -4.09 5.86 4.50
CA LEU A 61 -4.11 4.79 5.47
C LEU A 61 -2.73 4.14 5.54
N ILE A 62 -2.28 3.82 6.74
CA ILE A 62 -1.05 3.07 6.97
C ILE A 62 -1.39 1.90 7.89
N LEU A 63 -1.21 0.68 7.39
CA LEU A 63 -1.39 -0.54 8.19
C LEU A 63 -0.04 -1.21 8.38
N THR A 64 0.27 -1.53 9.61
CA THR A 64 1.56 -2.09 10.01
C THR A 64 1.35 -3.44 10.68
N GLN A 65 2.42 -4.07 11.15
CA GLN A 65 2.31 -5.35 11.83
C GLN A 65 1.39 -5.28 13.07
N GLU A 66 1.24 -4.10 13.67
CA GLU A 66 0.38 -3.92 14.84
C GLU A 66 -1.10 -3.91 14.47
N ASP A 67 -1.42 -3.74 13.20
CA ASP A 67 -2.80 -3.56 12.76
C ASP A 67 -3.45 -4.84 12.24
N VAL A 68 -2.69 -5.94 12.14
CA VAL A 68 -3.20 -7.21 11.63
C VAL A 68 -2.83 -8.34 12.57
N VAL A 69 -3.62 -9.39 12.55
CA VAL A 69 -3.32 -10.61 13.29
C VAL A 69 -2.37 -11.49 12.48
N ASN A 70 -2.62 -11.59 11.18
CA ASN A 70 -1.82 -12.41 10.28
C ASN A 70 -1.14 -11.54 9.25
N ASN A 71 0.19 -11.53 9.30
CA ASN A 71 1.00 -10.78 8.34
C ASN A 71 1.10 -11.51 7.00
N LYS A 72 1.65 -10.84 5.99
CA LYS A 72 1.92 -11.46 4.70
C LYS A 72 2.69 -12.77 4.90
N PRO A 73 2.36 -13.83 4.18
CA PRO A 73 1.59 -13.85 2.93
C PRO A 73 0.08 -13.93 3.10
N ASP A 74 -0.43 -13.75 4.30
CA ASP A 74 -1.88 -13.68 4.49
C ASP A 74 -2.39 -12.35 3.91
N PRO A 75 -3.53 -12.34 3.20
CA PRO A 75 -4.03 -11.12 2.59
C PRO A 75 -4.72 -10.16 3.55
N GLU A 76 -4.71 -10.42 4.86
CA GLU A 76 -5.49 -9.67 5.84
C GLU A 76 -5.27 -8.16 5.74
N GLY A 77 -4.01 -7.72 5.63
CA GLY A 77 -3.71 -6.28 5.58
C GLY A 77 -4.36 -5.61 4.38
N TYR A 78 -4.25 -6.22 3.21
CA TYR A 78 -4.85 -5.67 2.00
C TYR A 78 -6.37 -5.68 2.06
N LEU A 79 -6.95 -6.75 2.60
CA LEU A 79 -8.41 -6.83 2.72
C LEU A 79 -8.94 -5.80 3.70
N LYS A 80 -8.20 -5.53 4.79
CA LYS A 80 -8.59 -4.48 5.74
C LYS A 80 -8.55 -3.10 5.08
N ALA A 81 -7.55 -2.84 4.25
CA ALA A 81 -7.46 -1.57 3.56
C ALA A 81 -8.62 -1.39 2.57
N MET A 82 -8.94 -2.44 1.82
CA MET A 82 -10.09 -2.38 0.91
C MET A 82 -11.38 -2.11 1.65
N ALA A 83 -11.60 -2.79 2.77
CA ALA A 83 -12.79 -2.58 3.59
C ALA A 83 -12.85 -1.17 4.15
N HIS A 84 -11.70 -0.64 4.55
CA HIS A 84 -11.62 0.71 5.10
C HIS A 84 -12.11 1.75 4.09
N PHE A 85 -11.72 1.58 2.82
CA PHE A 85 -12.11 2.53 1.78
C PHE A 85 -13.41 2.17 1.07
N GLY A 86 -13.97 1.00 1.35
CA GLY A 86 -15.19 0.54 0.69
C GLY A 86 -14.99 0.22 -0.79
N VAL A 87 -13.82 -0.28 -1.15
CA VAL A 87 -13.52 -0.64 -2.54
C VAL A 87 -13.33 -2.14 -2.67
N ASP A 88 -13.53 -2.66 -3.87
CA ASP A 88 -13.36 -4.09 -4.15
C ASP A 88 -12.04 -4.33 -4.89
N ALA A 89 -11.73 -5.60 -5.11
CA ALA A 89 -10.48 -5.98 -5.77
C ALA A 89 -10.40 -5.44 -7.20
N ALA A 90 -11.52 -5.33 -7.89
CA ALA A 90 -11.53 -4.85 -9.27
C ALA A 90 -11.11 -3.40 -9.37
N HIS A 91 -11.23 -2.63 -8.28
CA HIS A 91 -10.87 -1.22 -8.24
C HIS A 91 -9.62 -0.97 -7.40
N THR A 92 -8.78 -1.99 -7.22
CA THR A 92 -7.61 -1.90 -6.37
C THR A 92 -6.37 -2.31 -7.15
N MET A 93 -5.30 -1.54 -6.99
CA MET A 93 -3.99 -1.88 -7.52
C MET A 93 -3.00 -1.98 -6.38
N ILE A 94 -2.16 -3.01 -6.40
CA ILE A 94 -1.18 -3.27 -5.35
C ILE A 94 0.20 -3.34 -5.97
N PHE A 95 1.13 -2.58 -5.42
CA PHE A 95 2.54 -2.61 -5.80
C PHE A 95 3.31 -3.32 -4.69
N GLU A 96 4.07 -4.35 -5.03
CA GLU A 96 4.73 -5.18 -4.04
C GLU A 96 6.09 -5.66 -4.54
N ASP A 97 7.07 -5.79 -3.64
CA ASP A 97 8.43 -6.17 -4.01
C ASP A 97 8.88 -7.51 -3.44
N SER A 98 8.17 -8.08 -2.50
CA SER A 98 8.59 -9.31 -1.83
C SER A 98 7.71 -10.48 -2.23
N ALA A 99 8.26 -11.71 -2.14
CA ALA A 99 7.49 -12.91 -2.46
C ALA A 99 6.28 -13.10 -1.53
N PRO A 100 6.41 -12.93 -0.20
CA PRO A 100 5.24 -13.03 0.68
C PRO A 100 4.21 -11.95 0.38
N GLY A 101 4.66 -10.72 0.07
CA GLY A 101 3.75 -9.64 -0.27
C GLY A 101 3.01 -9.90 -1.57
N LEU A 102 3.70 -10.43 -2.58
CA LEU A 102 3.06 -10.78 -3.85
C LEU A 102 2.02 -11.87 -3.66
N ALA A 103 2.30 -12.87 -2.83
CA ALA A 103 1.33 -13.93 -2.54
C ALA A 103 0.09 -13.36 -1.86
N ALA A 104 0.28 -12.48 -0.87
CA ALA A 104 -0.82 -11.83 -0.18
C ALA A 104 -1.66 -10.99 -1.14
N ALA A 105 -1.00 -10.23 -1.99
CA ALA A 105 -1.68 -9.35 -2.94
C ALA A 105 -2.50 -10.16 -3.95
N ARG A 106 -1.92 -11.21 -4.50
CA ARG A 106 -2.62 -12.06 -5.46
C ARG A 106 -3.82 -12.76 -4.87
N ALA A 107 -3.76 -13.09 -3.59
CA ALA A 107 -4.87 -13.74 -2.91
C ALA A 107 -6.11 -12.85 -2.81
N THR A 108 -5.95 -11.53 -2.97
CA THR A 108 -7.09 -10.61 -2.91
C THR A 108 -7.88 -10.54 -4.21
N GLY A 109 -7.27 -10.93 -5.32
CA GLY A 109 -7.88 -10.75 -6.65
C GLY A 109 -7.65 -9.37 -7.25
N ALA A 110 -6.92 -8.49 -6.58
CA ALA A 110 -6.61 -7.16 -7.11
C ALA A 110 -5.58 -7.23 -8.23
N SER A 111 -5.42 -6.13 -8.96
CA SER A 111 -4.34 -6.00 -9.93
C SER A 111 -3.03 -5.83 -9.19
N VAL A 112 -2.04 -6.68 -9.50
CA VAL A 112 -0.77 -6.70 -8.77
C VAL A 112 0.36 -6.38 -9.71
N PHE A 113 1.21 -5.45 -9.28
CA PHE A 113 2.39 -5.03 -10.02
C PHE A 113 3.63 -5.33 -9.19
N ALA A 114 4.48 -6.21 -9.69
CA ALA A 114 5.72 -6.56 -9.01
C ALA A 114 6.75 -5.46 -9.26
N CYS A 115 7.34 -4.98 -8.17
CA CYS A 115 8.41 -3.99 -8.22
C CYS A 115 9.71 -4.64 -7.78
N ASN A 116 10.83 -4.19 -8.30
CA ASN A 116 12.11 -4.74 -7.88
C ASN A 116 12.49 -4.28 -6.49
N GLN A 117 12.19 -3.05 -6.17
CA GLN A 117 12.39 -2.52 -4.82
C GLN A 117 11.70 -1.16 -4.73
N PHE A 118 11.46 -0.73 -3.52
CA PHE A 118 10.85 0.58 -3.27
C PHE A 118 11.87 1.64 -2.83
#